data_2496cdf1723e02c4d1723ef851d66ffe
#
_entry.id   2496cdf1723e02c4d1723ef851d66ffe
#
_cell.length_a   1.000
_cell.length_b   1.000
_cell.length_c   1.000
_cell.angle_alpha   90.00
_cell.angle_beta   90.00
_cell.angle_gamma   90.00
#
_symmetry.space_group_name_H-M   'P 1'
#
loop_
_entity.id
_entity.type
_entity.pdbx_description
1 polymer ?
#
loop_
_entity_poly.entity_id
_entity_poly.type
_entity_poly.pdbx_seq_one_letter_code
_entity_poly.pdbx_strand_id
1 'polypeptide(L)'
;MQELKKISLVVCKNNACVLLKGQHGCGKRLFARLVHLQGKNNPEDFFELNCRVYSAGEIEQFFSLVSQLPSFDFLTKTIFISNVENLSGELQEKLLLLVKNIREERKNIRFIFSTEVNLEDKIEQGLFSGDLYYAMSSVPVNVLPLHQRKEDIIPIAAYYFGKLKAVTGRQFEGFSEEAKEIMVSYFWPGNVAELKNAVERAFIVGEPPFIKTTDLALGAGSTNGSKESALGIMEAGQAAEDKTLKTAVNAFKKAYVTKILEENNWNQTKTAKILGIQRTYVIRLIDELQIRK
;
A
#
# COMPACT_ATOMS: atom_id res chain seq x y z
N MET A 1 -13.96 8.55 -4.93
CA MET A 1 -13.32 9.86 -5.25
C MET A 1 -14.18 11.08 -5.03
N GLN A 2 -15.47 11.11 -5.36
CA GLN A 2 -16.32 12.32 -5.18
C GLN A 2 -16.45 12.77 -3.72
N GLU A 3 -16.56 11.84 -2.78
CA GLU A 3 -16.60 12.15 -1.34
C GLU A 3 -15.31 12.78 -0.84
N LEU A 4 -14.16 12.19 -1.17
CA LEU A 4 -12.85 12.73 -0.83
C LEU A 4 -12.64 14.14 -1.41
N LYS A 5 -13.15 14.40 -2.62
CA LYS A 5 -13.11 15.72 -3.23
C LYS A 5 -13.97 16.74 -2.47
N LYS A 6 -15.16 16.33 -1.99
CA LYS A 6 -16.00 17.20 -1.13
C LYS A 6 -15.30 17.52 0.19
N ILE A 7 -14.74 16.50 0.84
CA ILE A 7 -13.99 16.69 2.10
C ILE A 7 -12.79 17.63 1.87
N SER A 8 -12.04 17.45 0.79
CA SER A 8 -10.89 18.31 0.49
C SER A 8 -11.27 19.80 0.32
N LEU A 9 -12.45 20.08 -0.29
CA LEU A 9 -12.98 21.44 -0.44
C LEU A 9 -13.39 22.10 0.88
N VAL A 10 -13.79 21.32 1.87
CA VAL A 10 -14.11 21.82 3.21
C VAL A 10 -12.82 22.04 4.02
N VAL A 11 -11.93 21.06 4.00
CA VAL A 11 -10.69 21.09 4.77
C VAL A 11 -9.73 22.18 4.27
N CYS A 12 -9.68 22.47 2.97
CA CYS A 12 -8.78 23.49 2.43
C CYS A 12 -9.09 24.93 2.92
N LYS A 13 -10.27 25.14 3.52
CA LYS A 13 -10.71 26.47 4.01
C LYS A 13 -10.28 26.79 5.44
N ASN A 14 -9.70 25.82 6.16
CA ASN A 14 -9.28 26.00 7.55
C ASN A 14 -7.95 25.27 7.80
N ASN A 15 -7.33 25.54 8.95
CA ASN A 15 -6.06 24.94 9.36
C ASN A 15 -6.25 23.77 10.35
N ALA A 16 -7.41 23.12 10.34
CA ALA A 16 -7.64 21.93 11.18
C ALA A 16 -6.66 20.82 10.80
N CYS A 17 -6.19 20.09 11.80
CA CYS A 17 -5.37 18.89 11.58
C CYS A 17 -6.18 17.80 10.93
N VAL A 18 -5.65 17.19 9.90
CA VAL A 18 -6.28 16.09 9.15
C VAL A 18 -5.50 14.81 9.40
N LEU A 19 -6.19 13.76 9.78
CA LEU A 19 -5.60 12.42 9.90
C LEU A 19 -6.11 11.51 8.79
N LEU A 20 -5.24 11.17 7.84
CA LEU A 20 -5.53 10.25 6.74
C LEU A 20 -5.26 8.81 7.17
N LYS A 21 -6.30 7.99 7.29
CA LYS A 21 -6.21 6.57 7.58
C LYS A 21 -6.37 5.78 6.27
N GLY A 22 -5.54 4.77 6.03
CA GLY A 22 -5.70 3.91 4.85
C GLY A 22 -4.45 3.11 4.51
N GLN A 23 -4.62 2.04 3.76
CA GLN A 23 -3.57 1.11 3.37
C GLN A 23 -2.42 1.79 2.60
N HIS A 24 -1.29 1.09 2.52
CA HIS A 24 -0.18 1.51 1.67
C HIS A 24 -0.62 1.72 0.21
N GLY A 25 -0.09 2.75 -0.44
CA GLY A 25 -0.36 2.99 -1.86
C GLY A 25 -1.77 3.50 -2.22
N CYS A 26 -2.69 3.70 -1.26
CA CYS A 26 -4.07 4.11 -1.54
C CYS A 26 -4.23 5.58 -1.99
N GLY A 27 -3.17 6.39 -1.93
CA GLY A 27 -3.18 7.79 -2.43
C GLY A 27 -3.28 8.86 -1.36
N LYS A 28 -2.95 8.58 -0.07
CA LYS A 28 -2.94 9.54 1.04
C LYS A 28 -2.14 10.81 0.72
N ARG A 29 -0.93 10.65 0.16
CA ARG A 29 -0.07 11.76 -0.26
C ARG A 29 -0.72 12.64 -1.34
N LEU A 30 -1.38 12.01 -2.31
CA LEU A 30 -2.09 12.74 -3.37
C LEU A 30 -3.24 13.57 -2.80
N PHE A 31 -3.98 13.00 -1.84
CA PHE A 31 -5.05 13.73 -1.15
C PHE A 31 -4.50 14.93 -0.36
N ALA A 32 -3.38 14.77 0.36
CA ALA A 32 -2.75 15.87 1.08
C ALA A 32 -2.33 17.02 0.13
N ARG A 33 -1.73 16.69 -1.01
CA ARG A 33 -1.40 17.68 -2.05
C ARG A 33 -2.63 18.33 -2.66
N LEU A 34 -3.72 17.59 -2.87
CA LEU A 34 -4.98 18.12 -3.37
C LEU A 34 -5.55 19.18 -2.41
N VAL A 35 -5.57 18.90 -1.10
CA VAL A 35 -6.01 19.83 -0.06
C VAL A 35 -5.16 21.11 -0.08
N HIS A 36 -3.85 20.97 -0.21
CA HIS A 36 -2.93 22.10 -0.29
C HIS A 36 -3.22 23.00 -1.50
N LEU A 37 -3.28 22.42 -2.70
CA LEU A 37 -3.48 23.17 -3.94
C LEU A 37 -4.88 23.81 -4.03
N GLN A 38 -5.91 23.16 -3.49
CA GLN A 38 -7.26 23.73 -3.44
C GLN A 38 -7.35 24.96 -2.53
N GLY A 39 -6.45 25.09 -1.55
CA GLY A 39 -6.31 26.28 -0.72
C GLY A 39 -5.67 27.47 -1.44
N LYS A 40 -5.35 27.34 -2.74
CA LYS A 40 -4.62 28.35 -3.54
C LYS A 40 -3.24 28.71 -2.98
N ASN A 41 -2.59 27.75 -2.30
CA ASN A 41 -1.26 27.92 -1.74
C ASN A 41 -0.18 27.66 -2.80
N ASN A 42 1.03 28.19 -2.58
CA ASN A 42 2.15 27.92 -3.46
C ASN A 42 2.56 26.45 -3.39
N PRO A 43 2.81 25.77 -4.52
CA PRO A 43 3.27 24.38 -4.52
C PRO A 43 4.53 24.12 -3.69
N GLU A 44 5.39 25.15 -3.51
CA GLU A 44 6.63 25.10 -2.74
C GLU A 44 6.39 25.12 -1.21
N ASP A 45 5.22 25.58 -0.76
CA ASP A 45 4.83 25.61 0.65
C ASP A 45 4.25 24.26 1.15
N PHE A 46 4.51 23.18 0.44
CA PHE A 46 4.14 21.82 0.81
C PHE A 46 5.37 21.04 1.26
N PHE A 47 5.50 20.82 2.56
CA PHE A 47 6.61 20.12 3.19
C PHE A 47 6.20 18.69 3.56
N GLU A 48 7.06 17.72 3.27
CA GLU A 48 6.79 16.29 3.48
C GLU A 48 7.82 15.66 4.40
N LEU A 49 7.35 14.88 5.38
CA LEU A 49 8.16 14.02 6.23
C LEU A 49 7.57 12.60 6.22
N ASN A 50 8.41 11.59 6.01
CA ASN A 50 8.02 10.19 6.14
C ASN A 50 8.72 9.53 7.32
N CYS A 51 7.97 9.30 8.42
CA CYS A 51 8.53 8.76 9.66
C CYS A 51 9.08 7.32 9.55
N ARG A 52 8.80 6.61 8.45
CA ARG A 52 9.37 5.28 8.18
C ARG A 52 10.78 5.36 7.56
N VAL A 53 11.10 6.45 6.86
CA VAL A 53 12.32 6.56 6.04
C VAL A 53 13.40 7.32 6.78
N TYR A 54 13.02 8.39 7.47
CA TYR A 54 13.97 9.29 8.13
C TYR A 54 14.37 8.79 9.53
N SER A 55 15.61 9.00 9.89
CA SER A 55 16.13 8.74 11.24
C SER A 55 15.54 9.70 12.28
N ALA A 56 15.63 9.34 13.56
CA ALA A 56 15.14 10.19 14.66
C ALA A 56 15.73 11.60 14.62
N GLY A 57 17.04 11.73 14.37
CA GLY A 57 17.72 13.02 14.30
C GLY A 57 17.24 13.90 13.14
N GLU A 58 16.97 13.31 11.97
CA GLU A 58 16.43 14.04 10.82
C GLU A 58 14.99 14.50 11.07
N ILE A 59 14.18 13.68 11.76
CA ILE A 59 12.82 14.05 12.17
C ILE A 59 12.86 15.23 13.14
N GLU A 60 13.77 15.22 14.11
CA GLU A 60 13.95 16.34 15.05
C GLU A 60 14.39 17.63 14.37
N GLN A 61 15.33 17.54 13.43
CA GLN A 61 15.74 18.67 12.61
C GLN A 61 14.56 19.24 11.83
N PHE A 62 13.73 18.37 11.23
CA PHE A 62 12.53 18.80 10.53
C PHE A 62 11.55 19.52 11.47
N PHE A 63 11.30 19.01 12.69
CA PHE A 63 10.43 19.66 13.66
C PHE A 63 10.98 21.05 14.07
N SER A 64 12.30 21.15 14.25
CA SER A 64 12.96 22.43 14.53
C SER A 64 12.78 23.44 13.38
N LEU A 65 12.95 23.02 12.13
CA LEU A 65 12.72 23.88 10.96
C LEU A 65 11.26 24.36 10.89
N VAL A 66 10.30 23.46 11.14
CA VAL A 66 8.87 23.80 11.14
C VAL A 66 8.54 24.81 12.26
N SER A 67 9.13 24.68 13.43
CA SER A 67 8.93 25.62 14.54
C SER A 67 9.41 27.03 14.23
N GLN A 68 10.45 27.15 13.40
CA GLN A 68 11.04 28.44 13.00
C GLN A 68 10.32 29.11 11.83
N LEU A 69 9.32 28.47 11.22
CA LEU A 69 8.54 29.10 10.14
C LEU A 69 7.85 30.38 10.64
N PRO A 70 7.82 31.43 9.81
CA PRO A 70 7.28 32.73 10.21
C PRO A 70 5.77 32.63 10.53
N SER A 71 5.36 33.42 11.52
CA SER A 71 3.96 33.48 11.99
C SER A 71 3.03 34.27 11.06
N PHE A 72 3.59 35.20 10.30
CA PHE A 72 2.84 36.12 9.44
C PHE A 72 3.05 35.76 7.97
N ASP A 73 2.29 34.79 7.49
CA ASP A 73 2.24 34.46 6.08
C ASP A 73 0.79 34.46 5.61
N PHE A 74 0.51 35.10 4.47
CA PHE A 74 -0.84 35.17 3.92
C PHE A 74 -1.29 33.81 3.33
N LEU A 75 -0.33 32.97 2.97
CA LEU A 75 -0.58 31.64 2.41
C LEU A 75 -0.35 30.56 3.45
N THR A 76 -1.19 29.54 3.40
CA THR A 76 -1.08 28.41 4.33
C THR A 76 0.04 27.47 3.91
N LYS A 77 1.04 27.29 4.77
CA LYS A 77 2.03 26.22 4.62
C LYS A 77 1.41 24.89 5.05
N THR A 78 1.63 23.85 4.28
CA THR A 78 1.11 22.52 4.61
C THR A 78 2.25 21.58 4.97
N ILE A 79 2.20 21.01 6.18
CA ILE A 79 3.14 20.03 6.69
C ILE A 79 2.48 18.66 6.63
N PHE A 80 2.96 17.79 5.74
CA PHE A 80 2.47 16.42 5.59
C PHE A 80 3.43 15.45 6.27
N ILE A 81 2.98 14.83 7.37
CA ILE A 81 3.75 13.84 8.13
C ILE A 81 3.11 12.47 7.92
N SER A 82 3.82 11.58 7.22
CA SER A 82 3.33 10.25 6.88
C SER A 82 3.93 9.15 7.75
N ASN A 83 3.16 8.07 7.94
CA ASN A 83 3.54 6.91 8.75
C ASN A 83 3.88 7.27 10.20
N VAL A 84 3.00 8.07 10.81
CA VAL A 84 3.19 8.57 12.20
C VAL A 84 3.28 7.46 13.23
N GLU A 85 2.76 6.28 12.93
CA GLU A 85 2.86 5.08 13.75
C GLU A 85 4.29 4.57 13.99
N ASN A 86 5.27 5.11 13.26
CA ASN A 86 6.69 4.74 13.41
C ASN A 86 7.48 5.72 14.30
N LEU A 87 6.83 6.74 14.83
CA LEU A 87 7.47 7.67 15.76
C LEU A 87 7.74 6.99 17.11
N SER A 88 8.93 7.17 17.65
CA SER A 88 9.25 6.81 19.04
C SER A 88 8.44 7.66 20.02
N GLY A 89 8.27 7.19 21.27
CA GLY A 89 7.55 7.94 22.31
C GLY A 89 8.07 9.36 22.49
N GLU A 90 9.38 9.55 22.48
CA GLU A 90 10.03 10.87 22.59
C GLU A 90 9.67 11.78 21.40
N LEU A 91 9.65 11.25 20.18
CA LEU A 91 9.27 12.01 18.98
C LEU A 91 7.78 12.31 18.96
N GLN A 92 6.94 11.45 19.53
CA GLN A 92 5.50 11.70 19.68
C GLN A 92 5.26 12.89 20.61
N GLU A 93 5.98 12.98 21.72
CA GLU A 93 5.89 14.12 22.65
C GLU A 93 6.37 15.42 21.98
N LYS A 94 7.50 15.39 21.27
CA LYS A 94 8.02 16.55 20.53
C LYS A 94 7.05 17.03 19.46
N LEU A 95 6.41 16.09 18.73
CA LEU A 95 5.39 16.42 17.73
C LEU A 95 4.14 17.03 18.37
N LEU A 96 3.69 16.50 19.51
CA LEU A 96 2.56 17.06 20.24
C LEU A 96 2.81 18.50 20.68
N LEU A 97 4.00 18.78 21.22
CA LEU A 97 4.41 20.14 21.61
C LEU A 97 4.47 21.07 20.39
N LEU A 98 5.04 20.61 19.28
CA LEU A 98 5.11 21.38 18.04
C LEU A 98 3.71 21.78 17.53
N VAL A 99 2.77 20.84 17.49
CA VAL A 99 1.39 21.09 17.03
C VAL A 99 0.69 22.05 17.98
N LYS A 100 0.85 21.93 19.29
CA LYS A 100 0.29 22.85 20.29
C LYS A 100 0.84 24.26 20.13
N ASN A 101 2.16 24.42 20.10
CA ASN A 101 2.82 25.74 19.97
C ASN A 101 2.38 26.47 18.70
N ILE A 102 2.35 25.77 17.54
CA ILE A 102 1.92 26.37 16.27
C ILE A 102 0.47 26.86 16.32
N ARG A 103 -0.40 26.12 17.02
CA ARG A 103 -1.79 26.55 17.23
C ARG A 103 -1.90 27.77 18.17
N GLU A 104 -1.15 27.77 19.26
CA GLU A 104 -1.12 28.89 20.22
C GLU A 104 -0.58 30.18 19.58
N GLU A 105 0.49 30.05 18.80
CA GLU A 105 1.07 31.17 18.03
C GLU A 105 0.21 31.60 16.83
N ARG A 106 -0.89 30.89 16.55
CA ARG A 106 -1.80 31.15 15.41
C ARG A 106 -1.08 31.22 14.06
N LYS A 107 -0.02 30.43 13.89
CA LYS A 107 0.71 30.33 12.61
C LYS A 107 -0.21 29.78 11.53
N ASN A 108 -0.05 30.31 10.32
CA ASN A 108 -0.84 29.84 9.17
C ASN A 108 -0.25 28.53 8.60
N ILE A 109 -0.19 27.49 9.45
CA ILE A 109 0.32 26.17 9.13
C ILE A 109 -0.79 25.14 9.28
N ARG A 110 -0.97 24.32 8.26
CA ARG A 110 -1.86 23.17 8.27
C ARG A 110 -1.04 21.89 8.44
N PHE A 111 -1.41 21.07 9.40
CA PHE A 111 -0.88 19.72 9.52
C PHE A 111 -1.81 18.69 8.88
N ILE A 112 -1.23 17.80 8.06
CA ILE A 112 -1.88 16.62 7.54
C ILE A 112 -1.03 15.42 7.94
N PHE A 113 -1.61 14.50 8.67
CA PHE A 113 -0.96 13.28 9.12
C PHE A 113 -1.46 12.07 8.33
N SER A 114 -0.66 11.01 8.24
CA SER A 114 -1.17 9.76 7.71
C SER A 114 -0.63 8.53 8.44
N THR A 115 -1.48 7.51 8.50
CA THR A 115 -1.17 6.20 9.08
C THR A 115 -1.66 5.06 8.19
N GLU A 116 -1.01 3.90 8.30
CA GLU A 116 -1.39 2.66 7.61
C GLU A 116 -2.01 1.63 8.56
N VAL A 117 -1.96 1.91 9.87
CA VAL A 117 -2.47 1.04 10.92
C VAL A 117 -3.59 1.72 11.70
N ASN A 118 -4.33 0.94 12.49
CA ASN A 118 -5.24 1.47 13.48
C ASN A 118 -4.41 2.04 14.66
N LEU A 119 -4.46 3.36 14.87
CA LEU A 119 -3.75 4.01 15.97
C LEU A 119 -4.44 3.78 17.32
N GLU A 120 -5.73 3.56 17.33
CA GLU A 120 -6.50 3.25 18.54
C GLU A 120 -5.99 1.95 19.18
N ASP A 121 -5.75 0.90 18.39
CA ASP A 121 -5.16 -0.35 18.87
C ASP A 121 -3.74 -0.15 19.44
N LYS A 122 -2.97 0.76 18.83
CA LYS A 122 -1.63 1.12 19.33
C LYS A 122 -1.67 1.93 20.63
N ILE A 123 -2.70 2.74 20.85
CA ILE A 123 -2.92 3.46 22.11
C ILE A 123 -3.24 2.47 23.23
N GLU A 124 -4.11 1.49 22.99
CA GLU A 124 -4.45 0.44 23.97
C GLU A 124 -3.22 -0.39 24.35
N GLN A 125 -2.28 -0.59 23.42
CA GLN A 125 -1.01 -1.28 23.66
C GLN A 125 0.07 -0.41 24.32
N GLY A 126 -0.20 0.89 24.58
CA GLY A 126 0.77 1.83 25.13
C GLY A 126 1.90 2.22 24.17
N LEU A 127 1.75 1.93 22.86
CA LEU A 127 2.75 2.20 21.81
C LEU A 127 2.55 3.56 21.14
N PHE A 128 1.40 4.20 21.32
CA PHE A 128 1.09 5.51 20.76
C PHE A 128 0.37 6.40 21.78
N SER A 129 0.70 7.69 21.77
CA SER A 129 0.14 8.69 22.68
C SER A 129 -1.30 9.03 22.30
N GLY A 130 -2.24 8.86 23.26
CA GLY A 130 -3.63 9.28 23.09
C GLY A 130 -3.77 10.80 22.89
N ASP A 131 -2.98 11.59 23.61
CA ASP A 131 -2.99 13.06 23.47
C ASP A 131 -2.58 13.51 22.08
N LEU A 132 -1.53 12.87 21.53
CA LEU A 132 -1.10 13.15 20.14
C LEU A 132 -2.19 12.73 19.14
N TYR A 133 -2.80 11.57 19.34
CA TYR A 133 -3.91 11.11 18.48
C TYR A 133 -5.05 12.14 18.45
N TYR A 134 -5.51 12.62 19.59
CA TYR A 134 -6.57 13.64 19.64
C TYR A 134 -6.14 14.97 19.03
N ALA A 135 -4.88 15.36 19.21
CA ALA A 135 -4.35 16.57 18.57
C ALA A 135 -4.33 16.49 17.04
N MET A 136 -4.04 15.30 16.47
CA MET A 136 -3.96 15.07 15.03
C MET A 136 -5.31 14.81 14.37
N SER A 137 -6.27 14.22 15.08
CA SER A 137 -7.50 13.66 14.53
C SER A 137 -8.69 14.64 14.52
N SER A 138 -8.44 15.96 14.42
CA SER A 138 -9.53 16.94 14.33
C SER A 138 -10.47 16.67 13.15
N VAL A 139 -9.92 16.19 12.03
CA VAL A 139 -10.69 15.73 10.87
C VAL A 139 -10.12 14.38 10.41
N PRO A 140 -10.68 13.25 10.89
CA PRO A 140 -10.28 11.93 10.41
C PRO A 140 -10.87 11.68 9.01
N VAL A 141 -10.03 11.19 8.09
CA VAL A 141 -10.42 10.87 6.70
C VAL A 141 -9.94 9.48 6.34
N ASN A 142 -10.86 8.59 6.02
CA ASN A 142 -10.53 7.25 5.55
C ASN A 142 -10.34 7.26 4.02
N VAL A 143 -9.15 6.87 3.58
CA VAL A 143 -8.85 6.70 2.16
C VAL A 143 -9.03 5.23 1.81
N LEU A 144 -10.13 4.91 1.12
CA LEU A 144 -10.49 3.55 0.77
C LEU A 144 -9.42 2.89 -0.12
N PRO A 145 -9.16 1.59 0.07
CA PRO A 145 -8.29 0.83 -0.82
C PRO A 145 -8.90 0.72 -2.22
N LEU A 146 -8.06 0.48 -3.23
CA LEU A 146 -8.46 0.55 -4.63
C LEU A 146 -9.54 -0.47 -5.00
N HIS A 147 -9.51 -1.68 -4.42
CA HIS A 147 -10.51 -2.72 -4.65
C HIS A 147 -11.94 -2.35 -4.19
N GLN A 148 -12.07 -1.38 -3.25
CA GLN A 148 -13.38 -0.86 -2.80
C GLN A 148 -13.89 0.32 -3.62
N ARG A 149 -13.11 0.80 -4.61
CA ARG A 149 -13.48 1.88 -5.53
C ARG A 149 -13.10 1.51 -6.97
N LYS A 150 -13.66 0.41 -7.43
CA LYS A 150 -13.35 -0.19 -8.74
C LYS A 150 -13.56 0.77 -9.91
N GLU A 151 -14.52 1.68 -9.80
CA GLU A 151 -14.81 2.72 -10.77
C GLU A 151 -13.65 3.69 -11.00
N ASP A 152 -12.73 3.81 -10.03
CA ASP A 152 -11.56 4.69 -10.15
C ASP A 152 -10.38 4.02 -10.88
N ILE A 153 -10.38 2.68 -11.04
CA ILE A 153 -9.23 1.92 -11.55
C ILE A 153 -8.87 2.37 -12.97
N ILE A 154 -9.83 2.33 -13.90
CA ILE A 154 -9.60 2.68 -15.29
C ILE A 154 -9.24 4.16 -15.48
N PRO A 155 -9.94 5.12 -14.84
CA PRO A 155 -9.52 6.52 -14.89
C PRO A 155 -8.09 6.77 -14.37
N ILE A 156 -7.68 6.10 -13.28
CA ILE A 156 -6.32 6.23 -12.75
C ILE A 156 -5.30 5.61 -13.72
N ALA A 157 -5.57 4.42 -14.26
CA ALA A 157 -4.72 3.78 -15.26
C ALA A 157 -4.55 4.66 -16.50
N ALA A 158 -5.64 5.22 -17.01
CA ALA A 158 -5.63 6.13 -18.17
C ALA A 158 -4.82 7.40 -17.91
N TYR A 159 -4.86 7.94 -16.69
CA TYR A 159 -4.06 9.09 -16.31
C TYR A 159 -2.55 8.79 -16.38
N TYR A 160 -2.10 7.66 -15.81
CA TYR A 160 -0.69 7.28 -15.88
C TYR A 160 -0.26 6.92 -17.30
N PHE A 161 -1.11 6.21 -18.03
CA PHE A 161 -0.91 5.93 -19.46
C PHE A 161 -0.71 7.21 -20.28
N GLY A 162 -1.57 8.20 -20.11
CA GLY A 162 -1.46 9.49 -20.82
C GLY A 162 -0.16 10.24 -20.51
N LYS A 163 0.30 10.21 -19.26
CA LYS A 163 1.61 10.77 -18.88
C LYS A 163 2.77 10.07 -19.58
N LEU A 164 2.75 8.74 -19.62
CA LEU A 164 3.81 7.95 -20.25
C LEU A 164 3.82 8.19 -21.77
N LYS A 165 2.64 8.23 -22.40
CA LYS A 165 2.50 8.54 -23.81
C LYS A 165 3.09 9.90 -24.17
N ALA A 166 2.81 10.92 -23.35
CA ALA A 166 3.32 12.28 -23.56
C ALA A 166 4.85 12.38 -23.47
N VAL A 167 5.47 11.58 -22.57
CA VAL A 167 6.94 11.61 -22.37
C VAL A 167 7.68 10.77 -23.39
N THR A 168 7.14 9.60 -23.77
CA THR A 168 7.85 8.62 -24.60
C THR A 168 7.57 8.72 -26.09
N GLY A 169 6.45 9.35 -26.48
CA GLY A 169 6.02 9.43 -27.87
C GLY A 169 5.58 8.10 -28.50
N ARG A 170 5.50 6.98 -27.73
CA ARG A 170 5.07 5.69 -28.27
C ARG A 170 3.62 5.73 -28.72
N GLN A 171 3.32 5.06 -29.85
CA GLN A 171 2.02 5.13 -30.55
C GLN A 171 1.01 4.12 -29.98
N PHE A 172 0.83 4.12 -28.68
CA PHE A 172 -0.25 3.35 -28.06
C PHE A 172 -1.58 4.12 -28.14
N GLU A 173 -2.67 3.40 -28.36
CA GLU A 173 -4.03 3.93 -28.38
C GLU A 173 -4.73 3.80 -27.02
N GLY A 174 -4.39 2.78 -26.23
CA GLY A 174 -4.98 2.54 -24.92
C GLY A 174 -4.73 1.12 -24.39
N PHE A 175 -5.68 0.66 -23.62
CA PHE A 175 -5.74 -0.70 -23.09
C PHE A 175 -6.76 -1.51 -23.90
N SER A 176 -6.49 -2.81 -24.15
CA SER A 176 -7.51 -3.70 -24.71
C SER A 176 -8.69 -3.86 -23.73
N GLU A 177 -9.87 -4.28 -24.22
CA GLU A 177 -11.04 -4.47 -23.35
C GLU A 177 -10.78 -5.57 -22.31
N GLU A 178 -10.12 -6.66 -22.71
CA GLU A 178 -9.74 -7.74 -21.80
C GLU A 178 -8.75 -7.24 -20.71
N ALA A 179 -7.85 -6.34 -21.06
CA ALA A 179 -6.93 -5.73 -20.09
C ALA A 179 -7.69 -4.85 -19.10
N LYS A 180 -8.69 -4.10 -19.54
CA LYS A 180 -9.55 -3.30 -18.65
C LYS A 180 -10.36 -4.18 -17.70
N GLU A 181 -10.97 -5.27 -18.18
CA GLU A 181 -11.74 -6.21 -17.37
C GLU A 181 -10.87 -6.83 -16.27
N ILE A 182 -9.68 -7.29 -16.62
CA ILE A 182 -8.74 -7.85 -15.65
C ILE A 182 -8.30 -6.79 -14.64
N MET A 183 -7.98 -5.57 -15.04
CA MET A 183 -7.65 -4.49 -14.11
C MET A 183 -8.76 -4.23 -13.09
N VAL A 184 -10.04 -4.26 -13.51
CA VAL A 184 -11.20 -4.03 -12.63
C VAL A 184 -11.45 -5.21 -11.69
N SER A 185 -11.14 -6.43 -12.11
CA SER A 185 -11.33 -7.64 -11.31
C SER A 185 -10.20 -7.91 -10.34
N TYR A 186 -9.00 -7.39 -10.59
CA TYR A 186 -7.83 -7.62 -9.76
C TYR A 186 -7.93 -6.89 -8.41
N PHE A 187 -7.40 -7.49 -7.34
CA PHE A 187 -7.56 -7.00 -5.95
C PHE A 187 -6.70 -5.77 -5.62
N TRP A 188 -5.57 -5.58 -6.31
CA TRP A 188 -4.62 -4.48 -6.10
C TRP A 188 -4.12 -4.37 -4.66
N PRO A 189 -3.39 -5.35 -4.11
CA PRO A 189 -2.87 -5.30 -2.74
C PRO A 189 -1.95 -4.09 -2.48
N GLY A 190 -1.21 -3.63 -3.49
CA GLY A 190 -0.43 -2.39 -3.44
C GLY A 190 -1.19 -1.14 -3.88
N ASN A 191 -2.50 -1.23 -4.05
CA ASN A 191 -3.40 -0.13 -4.39
C ASN A 191 -2.96 0.66 -5.64
N VAL A 192 -3.04 2.00 -5.62
CA VAL A 192 -2.69 2.88 -6.75
C VAL A 192 -1.19 2.81 -7.07
N ALA A 193 -0.34 2.54 -6.09
CA ALA A 193 1.09 2.39 -6.33
C ALA A 193 1.38 1.14 -7.20
N GLU A 194 0.73 0.03 -6.92
CA GLU A 194 0.83 -1.18 -7.73
C GLU A 194 0.23 -0.98 -9.13
N LEU A 195 -0.95 -0.37 -9.24
CA LEU A 195 -1.58 -0.05 -10.51
C LEU A 195 -0.66 0.82 -11.39
N LYS A 196 -0.07 1.87 -10.81
CA LYS A 196 0.91 2.71 -11.51
C LYS A 196 2.07 1.90 -12.05
N ASN A 197 2.70 1.07 -11.21
CA ASN A 197 3.84 0.25 -11.61
C ASN A 197 3.47 -0.77 -12.70
N ALA A 198 2.26 -1.36 -12.62
CA ALA A 198 1.76 -2.28 -13.64
C ALA A 198 1.56 -1.59 -14.99
N VAL A 199 0.98 -0.39 -14.99
CA VAL A 199 0.81 0.42 -16.21
C VAL A 199 2.16 0.86 -16.77
N GLU A 200 3.11 1.32 -15.95
CA GLU A 200 4.45 1.70 -16.38
C GLU A 200 5.20 0.52 -17.04
N ARG A 201 5.16 -0.65 -16.39
CA ARG A 201 5.76 -1.87 -16.94
C ARG A 201 5.11 -2.29 -18.24
N ALA A 202 3.78 -2.35 -18.29
CA ALA A 202 3.04 -2.72 -19.48
C ALA A 202 3.32 -1.77 -20.66
N PHE A 203 3.50 -0.48 -20.37
CA PHE A 203 3.84 0.52 -21.38
C PHE A 203 5.27 0.33 -21.93
N ILE A 204 6.21 -0.17 -21.13
CA ILE A 204 7.60 -0.44 -21.55
C ILE A 204 7.68 -1.72 -22.38
N VAL A 205 7.04 -2.81 -21.92
CA VAL A 205 7.18 -4.16 -22.49
C VAL A 205 6.20 -4.40 -23.63
N GLY A 206 5.01 -3.81 -23.58
CA GLY A 206 3.95 -4.02 -24.56
C GLY A 206 4.27 -3.49 -25.95
N GLU A 207 3.55 -4.00 -26.94
CA GLU A 207 3.63 -3.59 -28.33
C GLU A 207 2.36 -2.84 -28.76
N PRO A 208 2.49 -1.69 -29.45
CA PRO A 208 1.32 -0.98 -29.99
C PRO A 208 0.46 -1.88 -30.90
N PRO A 209 -0.85 -1.59 -31.08
CA PRO A 209 -1.51 -0.36 -30.66
C PRO A 209 -2.12 -0.38 -29.25
N PHE A 210 -2.35 -1.55 -28.64
CA PHE A 210 -3.02 -1.66 -27.35
C PHE A 210 -2.16 -2.41 -26.33
N ILE A 211 -2.21 -1.95 -25.07
CA ILE A 211 -1.69 -2.72 -23.94
C ILE A 211 -2.62 -3.92 -23.70
N LYS A 212 -2.05 -5.12 -23.76
CA LYS A 212 -2.75 -6.39 -23.56
C LYS A 212 -2.67 -6.86 -22.11
N THR A 213 -3.49 -7.84 -21.77
CA THR A 213 -3.49 -8.52 -20.47
C THR A 213 -2.11 -9.06 -20.09
N THR A 214 -1.40 -9.67 -21.05
CA THR A 214 -0.06 -10.23 -20.86
C THR A 214 0.97 -9.18 -20.43
N ASP A 215 0.83 -7.95 -20.91
CA ASP A 215 1.76 -6.86 -20.66
C ASP A 215 1.63 -6.32 -19.23
N LEU A 216 0.42 -6.36 -18.66
CA LEU A 216 0.16 -5.95 -17.28
C LEU A 216 0.82 -6.87 -16.26
N ALA A 217 1.06 -8.15 -16.62
CA ALA A 217 1.66 -9.18 -15.76
C ALA A 217 1.05 -9.20 -14.33
N LEU A 218 -0.27 -9.03 -14.24
CA LEU A 218 -1.01 -9.11 -12.99
C LEU A 218 -0.93 -10.53 -12.45
N GLY A 219 -0.39 -10.69 -11.25
CA GLY A 219 -0.11 -12.01 -10.67
C GLY A 219 1.30 -12.54 -10.93
N ALA A 220 2.06 -12.07 -11.93
CA ALA A 220 3.43 -12.52 -12.17
C ALA A 220 4.48 -11.91 -11.20
N GLY A 221 4.17 -10.76 -10.60
CA GLY A 221 5.04 -10.14 -9.58
C GLY A 221 4.84 -10.68 -8.16
N SER A 222 3.88 -11.60 -7.98
CA SER A 222 3.69 -12.41 -6.76
C SER A 222 4.19 -13.83 -6.92
N THR A 223 4.86 -14.17 -8.03
CA THR A 223 5.49 -15.47 -8.28
C THR A 223 6.90 -15.57 -7.69
N ASN A 224 7.11 -15.00 -6.50
CA ASN A 224 7.93 -15.64 -5.50
C ASN A 224 6.97 -16.24 -4.46
N GLY A 225 6.38 -17.34 -4.85
CA GLY A 225 5.96 -18.39 -3.93
C GLY A 225 4.68 -18.23 -3.13
N SER A 226 3.51 -17.77 -3.63
CA SER A 226 2.36 -17.88 -2.72
C SER A 226 0.92 -17.75 -3.27
N LYS A 227 0.62 -17.67 -4.58
CA LYS A 227 -0.79 -17.61 -5.02
C LYS A 227 -1.40 -18.91 -5.53
N GLU A 228 -0.67 -19.73 -6.24
CA GLU A 228 -1.13 -21.12 -6.50
C GLU A 228 -1.17 -21.94 -5.19
N SER A 229 -0.26 -21.64 -4.25
CA SER A 229 -0.27 -22.24 -2.91
C SER A 229 -1.46 -21.77 -2.06
N ALA A 230 -1.91 -20.50 -2.15
CA ALA A 230 -3.02 -19.99 -1.35
C ALA A 230 -4.40 -20.47 -1.89
N LEU A 231 -4.60 -20.54 -3.22
CA LEU A 231 -5.79 -21.16 -3.80
C LEU A 231 -5.82 -22.69 -3.51
N GLY A 232 -4.70 -23.37 -3.68
CA GLY A 232 -4.60 -24.78 -3.32
C GLY A 232 -4.77 -25.08 -1.82
N ILE A 233 -4.38 -24.13 -0.94
CA ILE A 233 -4.64 -24.21 0.51
C ILE A 233 -6.11 -23.99 0.82
N MET A 234 -6.79 -23.06 0.15
CA MET A 234 -8.23 -22.82 0.34
C MET A 234 -9.07 -23.98 -0.21
N GLU A 235 -8.73 -24.53 -1.39
CA GLU A 235 -9.39 -25.69 -1.94
C GLU A 235 -9.12 -26.99 -1.14
N ALA A 236 -7.89 -27.20 -0.69
CA ALA A 236 -7.53 -28.32 0.16
C ALA A 236 -8.19 -28.24 1.56
N GLY A 237 -8.35 -27.01 2.10
CA GLY A 237 -9.03 -26.78 3.37
C GLY A 237 -10.54 -26.98 3.34
N GLN A 238 -11.17 -26.82 2.16
CA GLN A 238 -12.61 -27.08 1.97
C GLN A 238 -12.94 -28.56 1.75
N ALA A 239 -11.97 -29.35 1.31
CA ALA A 239 -12.14 -30.80 1.07
C ALA A 239 -11.88 -31.67 2.31
N ALA A 240 -11.41 -31.10 3.42
CA ALA A 240 -11.11 -31.85 4.64
C ALA A 240 -12.34 -31.87 5.56
N GLU A 241 -12.89 -33.05 5.79
CA GLU A 241 -13.98 -33.28 6.77
C GLU A 241 -13.60 -32.90 8.21
N ASP A 242 -12.30 -32.79 8.51
CA ASP A 242 -11.74 -32.46 9.81
C ASP A 242 -10.97 -31.14 9.77
N LYS A 243 -11.48 -30.09 10.42
CA LYS A 243 -10.91 -28.70 10.42
C LYS A 243 -9.71 -28.54 11.37
N THR A 244 -8.89 -29.58 11.59
CA THR A 244 -7.72 -29.43 12.44
C THR A 244 -6.52 -28.89 11.69
N LEU A 245 -5.65 -28.11 12.35
CA LEU A 245 -4.42 -27.59 11.78
C LEU A 245 -3.53 -28.68 11.20
N LYS A 246 -3.49 -29.86 11.84
CA LYS A 246 -2.73 -31.02 11.40
C LYS A 246 -3.21 -31.54 10.04
N THR A 247 -4.53 -31.64 9.86
CA THR A 247 -5.15 -32.09 8.60
C THR A 247 -4.89 -31.08 7.47
N ALA A 248 -5.02 -29.80 7.73
CA ALA A 248 -4.72 -28.73 6.78
C ALA A 248 -3.24 -28.72 6.34
N VAL A 249 -2.32 -28.85 7.29
CA VAL A 249 -0.88 -28.94 7.03
C VAL A 249 -0.51 -30.18 6.22
N ASN A 250 -1.12 -31.33 6.51
CA ASN A 250 -0.88 -32.56 5.75
C ASN A 250 -1.44 -32.49 4.33
N ALA A 251 -2.63 -31.90 4.14
CA ALA A 251 -3.20 -31.66 2.82
C ALA A 251 -2.29 -30.75 1.98
N PHE A 252 -1.79 -29.67 2.56
CA PHE A 252 -0.84 -28.78 1.90
C PHE A 252 0.46 -29.51 1.53
N LYS A 253 1.07 -30.25 2.47
CA LYS A 253 2.28 -31.03 2.20
C LYS A 253 2.06 -32.01 1.06
N LYS A 254 0.93 -32.72 1.07
CA LYS A 254 0.57 -33.68 0.00
C LYS A 254 0.52 -32.99 -1.35
N ALA A 255 -0.27 -31.92 -1.50
CA ALA A 255 -0.43 -31.19 -2.75
C ALA A 255 0.92 -30.65 -3.26
N TYR A 256 1.72 -30.04 -2.38
CA TYR A 256 2.99 -29.44 -2.75
C TYR A 256 4.04 -30.47 -3.17
N VAL A 257 4.19 -31.55 -2.42
CA VAL A 257 5.15 -32.63 -2.76
C VAL A 257 4.75 -33.34 -4.04
N THR A 258 3.44 -33.60 -4.26
CA THR A 258 2.93 -34.21 -5.51
C THR A 258 3.26 -33.33 -6.71
N LYS A 259 3.02 -32.04 -6.65
CA LYS A 259 3.32 -31.08 -7.72
C LYS A 259 4.80 -31.10 -8.10
N ILE A 260 5.71 -31.04 -7.12
CA ILE A 260 7.16 -31.05 -7.39
C ILE A 260 7.62 -32.42 -7.93
N LEU A 261 7.00 -33.52 -7.51
CA LEU A 261 7.27 -34.84 -8.07
C LEU A 261 6.85 -34.96 -9.54
N GLU A 262 5.66 -34.44 -9.90
CA GLU A 262 5.15 -34.42 -11.27
C GLU A 262 6.03 -33.55 -12.18
N GLU A 263 6.38 -32.33 -11.77
CA GLU A 263 7.26 -31.42 -12.51
C GLU A 263 8.65 -32.01 -12.76
N ASN A 264 9.11 -32.93 -11.92
CA ASN A 264 10.41 -33.62 -12.04
C ASN A 264 10.30 -35.07 -12.49
N ASN A 265 9.20 -35.45 -13.16
CA ASN A 265 8.97 -36.81 -13.65
C ASN A 265 9.19 -37.91 -12.57
N TRP A 266 8.72 -37.65 -11.35
CA TRP A 266 8.83 -38.55 -10.20
C TRP A 266 10.25 -38.88 -9.77
N ASN A 267 11.23 -38.05 -10.14
CA ASN A 267 12.63 -38.22 -9.74
C ASN A 267 12.85 -37.72 -8.30
N GLN A 268 12.81 -38.66 -7.35
CA GLN A 268 12.93 -38.40 -5.93
C GLN A 268 14.24 -37.68 -5.54
N THR A 269 15.33 -37.89 -6.27
CA THR A 269 16.61 -37.23 -5.98
C THR A 269 16.61 -35.78 -6.39
N LYS A 270 16.00 -35.44 -7.54
CA LYS A 270 15.82 -34.06 -7.97
C LYS A 270 14.83 -33.33 -7.07
N THR A 271 13.71 -33.99 -6.75
CA THR A 271 12.70 -33.47 -5.84
C THR A 271 13.28 -33.12 -4.46
N ALA A 272 14.12 -34.02 -3.91
CA ALA A 272 14.79 -33.79 -2.64
C ALA A 272 15.69 -32.54 -2.64
N LYS A 273 16.43 -32.34 -3.74
CA LYS A 273 17.27 -31.13 -3.91
C LYS A 273 16.43 -29.84 -3.98
N ILE A 274 15.33 -29.88 -4.71
CA ILE A 274 14.42 -28.71 -4.86
C ILE A 274 13.73 -28.37 -3.53
N LEU A 275 13.30 -29.41 -2.80
CA LEU A 275 12.65 -29.23 -1.49
C LEU A 275 13.64 -28.92 -0.35
N GLY A 276 14.95 -28.99 -0.59
CA GLY A 276 15.97 -28.74 0.43
C GLY A 276 16.00 -29.80 1.54
N ILE A 277 15.56 -31.06 1.26
CA ILE A 277 15.46 -32.18 2.21
C ILE A 277 16.20 -33.39 1.71
N GLN A 278 16.42 -34.37 2.61
CA GLN A 278 17.08 -35.63 2.23
C GLN A 278 16.14 -36.53 1.41
N ARG A 279 16.71 -37.29 0.45
CA ARG A 279 15.95 -38.22 -0.40
C ARG A 279 15.13 -39.22 0.43
N THR A 280 15.69 -39.73 1.50
CA THR A 280 15.02 -40.67 2.44
C THR A 280 13.77 -40.07 3.05
N TYR A 281 13.78 -38.72 3.30
CA TYR A 281 12.62 -38.01 3.83
C TYR A 281 11.53 -37.78 2.75
N VAL A 282 11.91 -37.60 1.49
CA VAL A 282 10.94 -37.58 0.36
C VAL A 282 10.20 -38.91 0.23
N ILE A 283 10.93 -40.05 0.33
CA ILE A 283 10.31 -41.37 0.29
C ILE A 283 9.31 -41.53 1.44
N ARG A 284 9.71 -41.17 2.66
CA ARG A 284 8.84 -41.21 3.83
C ARG A 284 7.58 -40.32 3.69
N LEU A 285 7.71 -39.14 3.09
CA LEU A 285 6.57 -38.26 2.84
C LEU A 285 5.60 -38.84 1.80
N ILE A 286 6.10 -39.53 0.77
CA ILE A 286 5.29 -40.23 -0.23
C ILE A 286 4.44 -41.31 0.45
N ASP A 287 5.04 -42.11 1.32
CA ASP A 287 4.34 -43.16 2.04
C ASP A 287 3.36 -42.60 3.08
N GLU A 288 3.81 -41.66 3.90
CA GLU A 288 3.01 -41.05 4.99
C GLU A 288 1.79 -40.30 4.47
N LEU A 289 1.93 -39.57 3.38
CA LEU A 289 0.87 -38.77 2.76
C LEU A 289 0.09 -39.54 1.69
N GLN A 290 0.39 -40.80 1.47
CA GLN A 290 -0.24 -41.70 0.47
C GLN A 290 -0.28 -41.05 -0.93
N ILE A 291 0.87 -40.53 -1.39
CA ILE A 291 0.99 -39.92 -2.72
C ILE A 291 1.18 -41.07 -3.73
N ARG A 292 0.27 -41.17 -4.69
CA ARG A 292 0.32 -42.20 -5.76
C ARG A 292 0.61 -41.49 -7.09
N LYS A 293 1.39 -42.25 -7.94
CA LYS A 293 1.68 -41.80 -9.31
C LYS A 293 0.45 -41.93 -10.19
#